data_ab3b37fa14a05c596d80cc01d778522a
#
_entry.id   ab3b37fa14a05c596d80cc01d778522a
#
_cell.length_a   1.000
_cell.length_b   1.000
_cell.length_c   1.000
_cell.angle_alpha   90.00
_cell.angle_beta   90.00
_cell.angle_gamma   90.00
#
_symmetry.space_group_name_H-M   'P 1'
#
loop_
_entity.id
_entity.type
_entity.pdbx_description
1 polymer ?
#
loop_
_entity_poly.entity_id
_entity_poly.type
_entity_poly.pdbx_seq_one_letter_code
_entity_poly.pdbx_strand_id
1 'polypeptide(L)'
;MADIVTKSEYLELLKNLLPPGPAFPHDDYESEMAIILETVATECARVETFVNLLIEESDPRSAIQLFGDWETSFGLPDECVMAFLEREITIEERRRSLVAKSIGTGGQSLQYFKELARQLGREVEVKNLRQVGQPETYHWWQVVMSESSSVDNATVLMTVDDALAVWGDALLECIINQRKPAHTRVFFSYA
;
A
#
# COMPACT_ATOMS: atom_id res chain seq x y z
N MET A 1 8.85 -20.03 0.77
CA MET A 1 10.26 -19.71 0.57
C MET A 1 10.78 -20.76 -0.37
N ALA A 2 11.22 -20.40 -1.57
CA ALA A 2 11.94 -21.30 -2.44
C ALA A 2 13.35 -21.53 -1.82
N ASP A 3 13.85 -22.76 -1.82
CA ASP A 3 15.21 -23.02 -1.37
C ASP A 3 16.17 -22.31 -2.32
N ILE A 4 16.95 -21.36 -1.77
CA ILE A 4 17.93 -20.60 -2.54
C ILE A 4 19.07 -21.55 -2.88
N VAL A 5 19.30 -21.81 -4.17
CA VAL A 5 20.39 -22.63 -4.63
C VAL A 5 21.74 -21.96 -4.33
N THR A 6 22.59 -22.65 -3.62
CA THR A 6 23.86 -22.13 -3.18
C THR A 6 24.94 -22.19 -4.28
N LYS A 7 26.02 -21.41 -4.13
CA LYS A 7 27.18 -21.49 -5.02
C LYS A 7 27.73 -22.91 -5.17
N SER A 8 27.76 -23.71 -4.08
CA SER A 8 28.22 -25.08 -4.10
C SER A 8 27.34 -26.00 -4.94
N GLU A 9 26.03 -25.83 -4.88
CA GLU A 9 25.09 -26.60 -5.69
C GLU A 9 25.20 -26.24 -7.17
N TYR A 10 25.36 -24.95 -7.49
CA TYR A 10 25.63 -24.54 -8.88
C TYR A 10 26.97 -25.12 -9.40
N LEU A 11 28.01 -25.15 -8.57
CA LEU A 11 29.27 -25.73 -8.94
C LEU A 11 29.16 -27.24 -9.24
N GLU A 12 28.41 -27.97 -8.42
CA GLU A 12 28.13 -29.39 -8.67
C GLU A 12 27.30 -29.57 -9.97
N LEU A 13 26.29 -28.78 -10.18
CA LEU A 13 25.50 -28.82 -11.42
C LEU A 13 26.38 -28.58 -12.64
N LEU A 14 27.25 -27.57 -12.60
CA LEU A 14 28.16 -27.25 -13.71
C LEU A 14 29.17 -28.36 -13.97
N LYS A 15 29.73 -28.98 -12.91
CA LYS A 15 30.63 -30.15 -13.02
C LYS A 15 29.92 -31.33 -13.69
N ASN A 16 28.70 -31.60 -13.32
CA ASN A 16 27.88 -32.69 -13.88
C ASN A 16 27.49 -32.51 -15.36
N LEU A 17 27.55 -31.28 -15.87
CA LEU A 17 27.34 -30.97 -17.29
C LEU A 17 28.55 -31.27 -18.17
N LEU A 18 29.73 -31.43 -17.59
CA LEU A 18 30.95 -31.71 -18.33
C LEU A 18 31.11 -33.21 -18.63
N PRO A 19 31.63 -33.57 -19.82
CA PRO A 19 31.94 -34.96 -20.11
C PRO A 19 32.97 -35.51 -19.13
N PRO A 20 32.87 -36.78 -18.73
CA PRO A 20 33.87 -37.40 -17.87
C PRO A 20 35.18 -37.61 -18.62
N GLY A 21 36.31 -37.41 -17.95
CA GLY A 21 37.62 -37.72 -18.49
C GLY A 21 38.70 -36.68 -18.21
N PRO A 22 39.96 -37.03 -18.44
CA PRO A 22 41.11 -36.19 -18.08
C PRO A 22 41.23 -34.91 -18.90
N ALA A 23 40.48 -34.78 -19.98
CA ALA A 23 40.39 -33.53 -20.77
C ALA A 23 39.67 -32.39 -20.03
N PHE A 24 38.85 -32.72 -19.00
CA PHE A 24 38.08 -31.76 -18.22
C PHE A 24 38.40 -31.92 -16.72
N PRO A 25 39.57 -31.42 -16.23
CA PRO A 25 40.04 -31.63 -14.86
C PRO A 25 39.30 -30.72 -13.87
N HIS A 26 37.99 -30.90 -13.73
CA HIS A 26 37.11 -30.09 -12.86
C HIS A 26 37.26 -30.41 -11.37
N ASP A 27 37.90 -31.54 -11.01
CA ASP A 27 38.17 -31.93 -9.62
C ASP A 27 39.50 -31.41 -9.09
N ASP A 28 40.39 -30.97 -9.95
CA ASP A 28 41.60 -30.29 -9.59
C ASP A 28 41.34 -28.79 -9.37
N TYR A 29 41.39 -28.37 -8.13
CA TYR A 29 41.08 -27.00 -7.72
C TYR A 29 42.06 -25.93 -8.28
N GLU A 30 43.25 -26.35 -8.69
CA GLU A 30 44.25 -25.45 -9.30
C GLU A 30 44.10 -25.38 -10.82
N SER A 31 43.23 -26.19 -11.41
CA SER A 31 43.01 -26.17 -12.84
C SER A 31 42.26 -24.92 -13.29
N GLU A 32 42.61 -24.40 -14.46
CA GLU A 32 41.88 -23.28 -15.07
C GLU A 32 40.39 -23.58 -15.24
N MET A 33 40.03 -24.83 -15.55
CA MET A 33 38.67 -25.29 -15.69
C MET A 33 37.88 -25.16 -14.38
N ALA A 34 38.48 -25.58 -13.25
CA ALA A 34 37.82 -25.47 -11.95
C ALA A 34 37.60 -23.99 -11.56
N ILE A 35 38.55 -23.10 -11.83
CA ILE A 35 38.44 -21.66 -11.58
C ILE A 35 37.33 -21.04 -12.40
N ILE A 36 37.21 -21.41 -13.69
CA ILE A 36 36.13 -20.93 -14.56
C ILE A 36 34.76 -21.38 -14.03
N LEU A 37 34.62 -22.67 -13.71
CA LEU A 37 33.35 -23.22 -13.18
C LEU A 37 32.96 -22.53 -11.86
N GLU A 38 33.91 -22.30 -10.97
CA GLU A 38 33.67 -21.60 -9.71
C GLU A 38 33.19 -20.16 -9.91
N THR A 39 33.82 -19.48 -10.89
CA THR A 39 33.44 -18.10 -11.24
C THR A 39 32.00 -18.04 -11.77
N VAL A 40 31.67 -18.95 -12.70
CA VAL A 40 30.31 -19.05 -13.27
C VAL A 40 29.29 -19.43 -12.19
N ALA A 41 29.62 -20.40 -11.31
CA ALA A 41 28.75 -20.79 -10.20
C ALA A 41 28.47 -19.61 -9.25
N THR A 42 29.49 -18.77 -9.01
CA THR A 42 29.32 -17.56 -8.17
C THR A 42 28.33 -16.58 -8.79
N GLU A 43 28.43 -16.36 -10.10
CA GLU A 43 27.50 -15.46 -10.81
C GLU A 43 26.09 -16.03 -10.89
N CYS A 44 25.93 -17.33 -11.12
CA CYS A 44 24.62 -17.97 -11.09
C CYS A 44 23.93 -17.81 -9.73
N ALA A 45 24.65 -18.08 -8.65
CA ALA A 45 24.13 -17.89 -7.28
C ALA A 45 23.78 -16.42 -6.98
N ARG A 46 24.59 -15.47 -7.48
CA ARG A 46 24.33 -14.04 -7.34
C ARG A 46 23.04 -13.65 -8.07
N VAL A 47 22.86 -14.11 -9.30
CA VAL A 47 21.67 -13.83 -10.10
C VAL A 47 20.43 -14.39 -9.42
N GLU A 48 20.47 -15.62 -8.93
CA GLU A 48 19.35 -16.23 -8.23
C GLU A 48 18.97 -15.47 -6.96
N THR A 49 19.96 -15.08 -6.16
CA THR A 49 19.72 -14.24 -4.98
C THR A 49 19.00 -12.94 -5.37
N PHE A 50 19.39 -12.33 -6.48
CA PHE A 50 18.78 -11.11 -6.97
C PHE A 50 17.35 -11.33 -7.45
N VAL A 51 17.09 -12.46 -8.13
CA VAL A 51 15.73 -12.83 -8.57
C VAL A 51 14.81 -13.06 -7.39
N ASN A 52 15.28 -13.78 -6.36
CA ASN A 52 14.50 -14.00 -5.14
C ASN A 52 14.20 -12.69 -4.41
N LEU A 53 15.17 -11.77 -4.35
CA LEU A 53 14.95 -10.43 -3.82
C LEU A 53 13.87 -9.68 -4.60
N LEU A 54 13.91 -9.72 -5.94
CA LEU A 54 12.88 -9.10 -6.78
C LEU A 54 11.49 -9.68 -6.54
N ILE A 55 11.40 -10.99 -6.32
CA ILE A 55 10.12 -11.64 -5.98
C ILE A 55 9.59 -11.11 -4.64
N GLU A 56 10.45 -10.97 -3.62
CA GLU A 56 10.05 -10.40 -2.33
C GLU A 56 9.64 -8.93 -2.44
N GLU A 57 10.37 -8.14 -3.23
CA GLU A 57 10.09 -6.74 -3.49
C GLU A 57 8.84 -6.52 -4.37
N SER A 58 8.38 -7.55 -5.08
CA SER A 58 7.16 -7.49 -5.90
C SER A 58 5.87 -7.46 -5.08
N ASP A 59 5.93 -7.81 -3.79
CA ASP A 59 4.79 -7.72 -2.89
C ASP A 59 4.88 -6.43 -2.04
N PRO A 60 3.90 -5.52 -2.12
CA PRO A 60 3.89 -4.29 -1.31
C PRO A 60 3.99 -4.53 0.19
N ARG A 61 3.63 -5.73 0.67
CA ARG A 61 3.67 -6.09 2.10
C ARG A 61 5.08 -6.33 2.59
N SER A 62 5.96 -6.88 1.74
CA SER A 62 7.34 -7.24 2.07
C SER A 62 8.37 -6.26 1.51
N ALA A 63 8.00 -5.46 0.51
CA ALA A 63 8.89 -4.52 -0.15
C ALA A 63 9.61 -3.58 0.83
N ILE A 64 10.92 -3.43 0.64
CA ILE A 64 11.80 -2.54 1.40
C ILE A 64 12.46 -1.54 0.46
N GLN A 65 13.15 -2.03 -0.57
CA GLN A 65 13.89 -1.19 -1.53
C GLN A 65 12.93 -0.48 -2.49
N LEU A 66 11.93 -1.20 -3.03
CA LEU A 66 10.93 -0.66 -3.94
C LEU A 66 9.73 -0.04 -3.24
N PHE A 67 9.78 0.10 -1.91
CA PHE A 67 8.65 0.65 -1.13
C PHE A 67 8.22 2.05 -1.61
N GLY A 68 9.18 2.96 -1.88
CA GLY A 68 8.90 4.29 -2.40
C GLY A 68 8.31 4.29 -3.81
N ASP A 69 8.73 3.35 -4.66
CA ASP A 69 8.18 3.20 -6.01
C ASP A 69 6.74 2.67 -5.97
N TRP A 70 6.46 1.75 -5.03
CA TRP A 70 5.10 1.30 -4.75
C TRP A 70 4.21 2.46 -4.29
N GLU A 71 4.66 3.28 -3.34
CA GLU A 71 3.89 4.45 -2.89
C GLU A 71 3.59 5.40 -4.04
N THR A 72 4.59 5.72 -4.85
CA THR A 72 4.44 6.60 -6.02
C THR A 72 3.42 6.02 -7.01
N SER A 73 3.49 4.71 -7.28
CA SER A 73 2.58 4.02 -8.20
C SER A 73 1.12 4.03 -7.72
N PHE A 74 0.91 3.98 -6.40
CA PHE A 74 -0.41 4.06 -5.78
C PHE A 74 -0.85 5.48 -5.41
N GLY A 75 -0.06 6.50 -5.73
CA GLY A 75 -0.36 7.89 -5.37
C GLY A 75 -0.45 8.08 -3.85
N LEU A 76 0.56 7.60 -3.12
CA LEU A 76 0.72 7.79 -1.69
C LEU A 76 1.90 8.72 -1.39
N PRO A 77 1.88 9.45 -0.28
CA PRO A 77 0.78 9.56 0.67
C PRO A 77 -0.45 10.25 0.07
N ASP A 78 -1.64 9.86 0.55
CA ASP A 78 -2.92 10.41 0.08
C ASP A 78 -3.00 11.91 0.41
N GLU A 79 -3.50 12.71 -0.53
CA GLU A 79 -3.61 14.17 -0.36
C GLU A 79 -4.45 14.54 0.87
N CYS A 80 -5.50 13.78 1.16
CA CYS A 80 -6.32 13.98 2.34
C CYS A 80 -5.54 13.74 3.62
N VAL A 81 -4.71 12.70 3.64
CA VAL A 81 -3.87 12.39 4.81
C VAL A 81 -2.83 13.49 5.02
N MET A 82 -2.19 13.96 3.93
CA MET A 82 -1.20 15.03 4.01
C MET A 82 -1.79 16.38 4.46
N ALA A 83 -3.04 16.67 4.08
CA ALA A 83 -3.69 17.93 4.43
C ALA A 83 -4.11 18.02 5.90
N PHE A 84 -4.42 16.88 6.53
CA PHE A 84 -5.04 16.84 7.86
C PHE A 84 -4.20 16.16 8.95
N LEU A 85 -3.05 15.57 8.61
CA LEU A 85 -2.12 15.05 9.62
C LEU A 85 -1.05 16.09 9.94
N GLU A 86 -1.07 16.59 11.15
CA GLU A 86 -0.08 17.55 11.67
C GLU A 86 1.25 16.89 12.09
N ARG A 87 1.37 15.57 11.97
CA ARG A 87 2.55 14.79 12.36
C ARG A 87 3.15 13.99 11.21
N GLU A 88 4.41 13.65 11.33
CA GLU A 88 5.04 12.72 10.41
C GLU A 88 4.38 11.33 10.48
N ILE A 89 4.10 10.77 9.31
CA ILE A 89 3.51 9.45 9.16
C ILE A 89 4.62 8.41 9.34
N THR A 90 4.40 7.45 10.22
CA THR A 90 5.37 6.38 10.45
C THR A 90 5.44 5.42 9.26
N ILE A 91 6.57 4.71 9.10
CA ILE A 91 6.75 3.71 8.05
C ILE A 91 5.67 2.61 8.13
N GLU A 92 5.28 2.23 9.35
CA GLU A 92 4.22 1.25 9.58
C GLU A 92 2.85 1.72 9.05
N GLU A 93 2.52 2.97 9.29
CA GLU A 93 1.26 3.56 8.80
C GLU A 93 1.28 3.70 7.27
N ARG A 94 2.41 4.10 6.69
CA ARG A 94 2.62 4.16 5.25
C ARG A 94 2.44 2.78 4.61
N ARG A 95 3.04 1.74 5.20
CA ARG A 95 2.90 0.35 4.75
C ARG A 95 1.45 -0.14 4.83
N ARG A 96 0.74 0.16 5.93
CA ARG A 96 -0.69 -0.17 6.07
C ARG A 96 -1.53 0.50 4.99
N SER A 97 -1.27 1.77 4.70
CA SER A 97 -1.96 2.53 3.65
C SER A 97 -1.70 1.94 2.26
N LEU A 98 -0.45 1.55 1.98
CA LEU A 98 -0.07 0.91 0.73
C LEU A 98 -0.77 -0.44 0.55
N VAL A 99 -0.74 -1.28 1.57
CA VAL A 99 -1.42 -2.59 1.57
C VAL A 99 -2.93 -2.41 1.41
N ALA A 100 -3.54 -1.48 2.13
CA ALA A 100 -4.97 -1.20 2.01
C ALA A 100 -5.35 -0.75 0.59
N LYS A 101 -4.53 0.08 -0.05
CA LYS A 101 -4.75 0.49 -1.46
C LYS A 101 -4.53 -0.65 -2.45
N SER A 102 -3.53 -1.51 -2.23
CA SER A 102 -3.22 -2.63 -3.13
C SER A 102 -4.29 -3.73 -3.11
N ILE A 103 -4.91 -3.97 -1.96
CA ILE A 103 -5.97 -4.97 -1.78
C ILE A 103 -7.35 -4.37 -2.09
N GLY A 104 -7.47 -3.05 -2.02
CA GLY A 104 -8.73 -2.35 -2.17
C GLY A 104 -9.32 -2.53 -3.57
N THR A 105 -10.42 -3.28 -3.67
CA THR A 105 -11.14 -3.50 -4.92
C THR A 105 -11.99 -2.30 -5.35
N GLY A 106 -12.05 -1.27 -4.51
CA GLY A 106 -12.97 -0.15 -4.69
C GLY A 106 -14.43 -0.56 -4.50
N GLY A 107 -15.34 0.38 -4.57
CA GLY A 107 -16.76 0.11 -4.45
C GLY A 107 -17.61 1.37 -4.50
N GLN A 108 -18.88 1.19 -4.86
CA GLN A 108 -19.86 2.28 -4.92
C GLN A 108 -21.08 2.00 -4.06
N SER A 109 -21.06 0.87 -3.32
CA SER A 109 -22.19 0.51 -2.46
C SER A 109 -22.17 1.30 -1.15
N LEU A 110 -23.34 1.46 -0.55
CA LEU A 110 -23.45 2.07 0.79
C LEU A 110 -22.61 1.29 1.83
N GLN A 111 -22.56 -0.03 1.66
CA GLN A 111 -21.79 -0.90 2.54
C GLN A 111 -20.26 -0.66 2.41
N TYR A 112 -19.78 -0.40 1.19
CA TYR A 112 -18.38 -0.03 0.97
C TYR A 112 -17.98 1.22 1.75
N PHE A 113 -18.81 2.27 1.73
CA PHE A 113 -18.51 3.51 2.45
C PHE A 113 -18.61 3.35 3.97
N LYS A 114 -19.50 2.50 4.46
CA LYS A 114 -19.54 2.13 5.89
C LYS A 114 -18.25 1.42 6.32
N GLU A 115 -17.80 0.46 5.53
CA GLU A 115 -16.58 -0.28 5.81
C GLU A 115 -15.34 0.60 5.71
N LEU A 116 -15.29 1.50 4.74
CA LEU A 116 -14.22 2.49 4.59
C LEU A 116 -14.11 3.39 5.83
N ALA A 117 -15.23 3.90 6.33
CA ALA A 117 -15.26 4.71 7.56
C ALA A 117 -14.82 3.89 8.78
N ARG A 118 -15.25 2.62 8.88
CA ARG A 118 -14.82 1.72 9.96
C ARG A 118 -13.33 1.45 9.95
N GLN A 119 -12.69 1.32 8.77
CA GLN A 119 -11.24 1.17 8.63
C GLN A 119 -10.48 2.42 9.13
N LEU A 120 -11.12 3.59 9.05
CA LEU A 120 -10.60 4.83 9.63
C LEU A 120 -10.93 5.01 11.12
N GLY A 121 -11.55 3.99 11.75
CA GLY A 121 -11.92 4.02 13.16
C GLY A 121 -13.19 4.82 13.46
N ARG A 122 -14.04 5.04 12.44
CA ARG A 122 -15.31 5.80 12.58
C ARG A 122 -16.50 4.92 12.29
N GLU A 123 -17.51 4.99 13.16
CA GLU A 123 -18.81 4.37 12.89
C GLU A 123 -19.75 5.38 12.26
N VAL A 124 -20.24 5.04 11.09
CA VAL A 124 -21.13 5.91 10.32
C VAL A 124 -22.38 5.15 9.84
N GLU A 125 -23.48 5.85 9.76
CA GLU A 125 -24.66 5.38 9.06
C GLU A 125 -24.74 6.06 7.69
N VAL A 126 -24.84 5.27 6.62
CA VAL A 126 -24.97 5.80 5.26
C VAL A 126 -26.40 5.62 4.78
N LYS A 127 -27.08 6.73 4.45
CA LYS A 127 -28.48 6.78 4.02
C LYS A 127 -28.60 7.32 2.61
N ASN A 128 -29.52 6.75 1.85
CA ASN A 128 -29.88 7.31 0.55
C ASN A 128 -30.98 8.38 0.77
N LEU A 129 -30.77 9.56 0.23
CA LEU A 129 -31.72 10.70 0.35
C LEU A 129 -32.72 10.78 -0.80
N ARG A 130 -32.83 9.75 -1.62
CA ARG A 130 -33.74 9.70 -2.76
C ARG A 130 -35.17 9.97 -2.31
N GLN A 131 -35.78 11.02 -2.89
CA GLN A 131 -37.20 11.34 -2.71
C GLN A 131 -37.97 11.01 -3.97
N VAL A 132 -39.13 10.34 -3.81
CA VAL A 132 -39.99 10.00 -4.93
C VAL A 132 -40.64 11.28 -5.48
N GLY A 133 -40.47 11.51 -6.78
CA GLY A 133 -40.98 12.71 -7.46
C GLY A 133 -39.98 13.87 -7.53
N GLN A 134 -38.80 13.74 -6.98
CA GLN A 134 -37.71 14.74 -7.07
C GLN A 134 -36.48 14.13 -7.73
N PRO A 135 -36.38 14.17 -9.08
CA PRO A 135 -35.26 13.54 -9.82
C PRO A 135 -33.90 14.03 -9.39
N GLU A 136 -33.76 15.27 -8.98
CA GLU A 136 -32.50 15.88 -8.52
C GLU A 136 -31.94 15.21 -7.28
N THR A 137 -32.79 14.58 -6.44
CA THR A 137 -32.34 13.90 -5.21
C THR A 137 -31.90 12.45 -5.45
N TYR A 138 -32.05 11.91 -6.66
CA TYR A 138 -31.77 10.49 -6.95
C TYR A 138 -30.31 10.11 -6.77
N HIS A 139 -29.43 11.07 -6.83
CA HIS A 139 -28.00 10.89 -6.66
C HIS A 139 -27.47 11.44 -5.33
N TRP A 140 -28.36 11.76 -4.40
CA TRP A 140 -28.02 12.30 -3.10
C TRP A 140 -27.98 11.21 -2.04
N TRP A 141 -26.96 11.26 -1.20
CA TRP A 141 -26.83 10.38 -0.07
C TRP A 141 -26.18 11.11 1.10
N GLN A 142 -26.35 10.58 2.30
CA GLN A 142 -25.92 11.20 3.54
C GLN A 142 -25.10 10.23 4.36
N VAL A 143 -24.03 10.75 4.95
CA VAL A 143 -23.20 10.08 5.96
C VAL A 143 -23.55 10.73 7.30
N VAL A 144 -24.08 9.93 8.21
CA VAL A 144 -24.44 10.34 9.57
C VAL A 144 -23.39 9.74 10.50
N MET A 145 -22.67 10.56 11.24
CA MET A 145 -21.74 10.11 12.26
C MET A 145 -22.46 10.05 13.60
N SER A 146 -22.33 8.91 14.29
CA SER A 146 -23.01 8.64 15.57
C SER A 146 -22.28 9.20 16.78
N GLU A 147 -21.00 9.59 16.61
CA GLU A 147 -20.24 10.24 17.66
C GLU A 147 -19.80 11.62 17.16
N SER A 148 -20.02 12.62 18.01
CA SER A 148 -19.42 13.94 17.81
C SER A 148 -17.90 13.76 17.75
N SER A 149 -17.36 13.78 16.52
CA SER A 149 -15.92 14.04 16.37
C SER A 149 -15.61 15.26 17.21
N SER A 150 -14.48 15.24 17.90
CA SER A 150 -14.03 16.32 18.76
C SER A 150 -14.38 17.67 18.16
N VAL A 151 -15.25 18.40 18.83
CA VAL A 151 -15.47 19.82 18.52
C VAL A 151 -14.22 20.51 19.00
N ASP A 152 -13.33 20.84 18.08
CA ASP A 152 -12.19 21.68 18.42
C ASP A 152 -12.69 23.09 18.58
N ASN A 153 -12.87 23.47 19.84
CA ASN A 153 -13.26 24.83 20.20
C ASN A 153 -12.05 25.77 20.13
N ALA A 154 -12.29 26.99 19.71
CA ALA A 154 -11.28 28.03 19.71
C ALA A 154 -10.59 28.15 21.08
N THR A 155 -9.28 28.14 21.05
CA THR A 155 -8.43 28.37 22.24
C THR A 155 -7.93 29.82 22.27
N VAL A 156 -7.45 30.27 23.43
CA VAL A 156 -6.90 31.62 23.63
C VAL A 156 -5.67 31.90 22.74
N LEU A 157 -5.09 30.88 22.12
CA LEU A 157 -3.92 30.98 21.23
C LEU A 157 -4.30 31.10 19.75
N MET A 158 -5.59 31.02 19.40
CA MET A 158 -6.07 31.16 18.03
C MET A 158 -6.16 32.65 17.61
N THR A 159 -5.99 32.91 16.34
CA THR A 159 -6.08 34.23 15.76
C THR A 159 -7.53 34.59 15.44
N VAL A 160 -7.79 35.89 15.15
CA VAL A 160 -9.15 36.39 14.83
C VAL A 160 -9.73 35.77 13.55
N ASP A 161 -8.87 35.26 12.68
CA ASP A 161 -9.27 34.64 11.41
C ASP A 161 -9.52 33.12 11.53
N ASP A 162 -9.22 32.53 12.68
CA ASP A 162 -9.47 31.13 12.93
C ASP A 162 -10.95 30.87 13.23
N ALA A 163 -11.46 29.74 12.79
CA ALA A 163 -12.83 29.34 13.06
C ALA A 163 -13.09 29.13 14.55
N LEU A 164 -14.18 29.72 15.09
CA LEU A 164 -14.55 29.61 16.51
C LEU A 164 -14.84 28.19 16.96
N ALA A 165 -15.23 27.32 16.05
CA ALA A 165 -15.36 25.87 16.25
C ALA A 165 -15.24 25.16 14.91
N VAL A 166 -14.48 24.09 14.87
CA VAL A 166 -14.40 23.20 13.70
C VAL A 166 -15.25 21.97 14.00
N TRP A 167 -16.26 21.77 13.18
CA TRP A 167 -17.21 20.66 13.28
C TRP A 167 -16.90 19.66 12.18
N GLY A 168 -16.83 18.38 12.53
CA GLY A 168 -16.73 17.34 11.53
C GLY A 168 -15.38 16.62 11.50
N ASP A 169 -15.34 15.53 10.76
CA ASP A 169 -14.15 14.76 10.49
C ASP A 169 -13.63 15.10 9.09
N ALA A 170 -12.81 16.13 9.00
CA ALA A 170 -12.30 16.64 7.74
C ALA A 170 -11.52 15.58 6.94
N LEU A 171 -10.83 14.64 7.61
CA LEU A 171 -10.14 13.55 6.97
C LEU A 171 -11.11 12.56 6.33
N LEU A 172 -12.15 12.14 7.06
CA LEU A 172 -13.17 11.24 6.54
C LEU A 172 -13.95 11.89 5.40
N GLU A 173 -14.35 13.15 5.54
CA GLU A 173 -15.03 13.91 4.49
C GLU A 173 -14.19 14.01 3.21
N CYS A 174 -12.89 14.30 3.33
CA CYS A 174 -11.96 14.36 2.22
C CYS A 174 -11.89 13.00 1.50
N ILE A 175 -11.65 11.92 2.23
CA ILE A 175 -11.52 10.57 1.67
C ILE A 175 -12.82 10.11 0.99
N ILE A 176 -13.98 10.39 1.59
CA ILE A 176 -15.28 10.04 0.98
C ILE A 176 -15.50 10.87 -0.29
N ASN A 177 -15.21 12.17 -0.25
CA ASN A 177 -15.35 13.04 -1.42
C ASN A 177 -14.45 12.63 -2.58
N GLN A 178 -13.24 12.15 -2.29
CA GLN A 178 -12.29 11.65 -3.29
C GLN A 178 -12.77 10.35 -3.94
N ARG A 179 -13.44 9.48 -3.18
CA ARG A 179 -13.84 8.12 -3.62
C ARG A 179 -15.29 7.99 -4.04
N LYS A 180 -16.12 9.00 -3.79
CA LYS A 180 -17.54 8.96 -4.21
C LYS A 180 -17.69 8.91 -5.72
N PRO A 181 -18.76 8.30 -6.26
CA PRO A 181 -19.05 8.38 -7.68
C PRO A 181 -19.22 9.83 -8.12
N ALA A 182 -18.63 10.19 -9.25
CA ALA A 182 -18.56 11.58 -9.74
C ALA A 182 -19.94 12.25 -9.91
N HIS A 183 -20.95 11.46 -10.25
CA HIS A 183 -22.32 11.94 -10.46
C HIS A 183 -23.13 12.07 -9.17
N THR A 184 -22.57 11.74 -7.99
CA THR A 184 -23.30 11.74 -6.72
C THR A 184 -22.93 12.94 -5.84
N ARG A 185 -23.86 13.33 -4.98
CA ARG A 185 -23.68 14.36 -3.96
C ARG A 185 -23.81 13.75 -2.58
N VAL A 186 -22.79 13.95 -1.76
CA VAL A 186 -22.76 13.49 -0.37
C VAL A 186 -23.02 14.67 0.56
N PHE A 187 -23.77 14.40 1.61
CA PHE A 187 -24.01 15.33 2.72
C PHE A 187 -23.52 14.66 4.00
N PHE A 188 -22.82 15.42 4.82
CA PHE A 188 -22.35 14.96 6.12
C PHE A 188 -23.24 15.54 7.21
N SER A 189 -23.59 14.76 8.21
CA SER A 189 -24.30 15.20 9.39
C SER A 189 -23.69 14.56 10.63
N TYR A 190 -23.57 15.37 11.65
CA TYR A 190 -22.99 15.03 12.93
C TYR A 190 -24.15 15.04 13.95
N ALA A 191 -24.41 13.90 14.62
CA ALA A 191 -25.51 13.71 15.56
C ALA A 191 -25.00 13.72 17.01
#